data_80ba1106d2ae43008cd9aac6a35a442e
#
_entry.id   80ba1106d2ae43008cd9aac6a35a442e
#
_cell.length_a   1.000
_cell.length_b   1.000
_cell.length_c   1.000
_cell.angle_alpha   90.00
_cell.angle_beta   90.00
_cell.angle_gamma   90.00
#
_symmetry.space_group_name_H-M   'P 1'
#
loop_
_entity.id
_entity.type
_entity.pdbx_description
1 polymer ?
#
loop_
_entity_poly.entity_id
_entity_poly.type
_entity_poly.pdbx_seq_one_letter_code
_entity_poly.pdbx_strand_id
1 'polypeptide(L)'
;MNKELIEAINLLEKENNISKDVLLEAIENSLLTAYKNNYGRADNVKVNINRETGDFSIVAEREVVETVEDPMTQVSLAEAKLLNSKYELGDIVQFSVNSKEFGRIAVQNAKNVILQKLREAERNALYEEWHCREKDIVTGIVQRYVGRNISINLGKIDTILNESEQVKGEVFKPTERIKLYVIEVKETQRDPRITVSRSHPDLVKRLFESEVAEVRDGTVEIKAIAREAGSRTKMAVSSNDPNVDPVGACVGLNGARVSAVVNELRGEKIDIKSETQARESGLLDELESGYEEGFEGYTDDPLISVAEEDAAEAAENEAAEGTEEPAAEQE
;
A
#
# COMPACT_ATOMS: atom_id res chain seq x y z
N MET A 1 18.69 -28.68 -9.38
CA MET A 1 18.52 -27.35 -8.73
C MET A 1 17.68 -26.41 -9.58
N ASN A 2 17.82 -26.43 -10.89
CA ASN A 2 17.13 -25.48 -11.78
C ASN A 2 15.65 -25.84 -12.04
N LYS A 3 15.28 -27.14 -11.98
CA LYS A 3 13.88 -27.57 -12.09
C LYS A 3 13.00 -27.07 -10.94
N GLU A 4 13.52 -27.10 -9.72
CA GLU A 4 12.81 -26.60 -8.53
C GLU A 4 12.53 -25.09 -8.63
N LEU A 5 13.42 -24.32 -9.23
CA LEU A 5 13.23 -22.89 -9.49
C LEU A 5 12.07 -22.67 -10.48
N ILE A 6 12.04 -23.42 -11.59
CA ILE A 6 10.97 -23.30 -12.57
C ILE A 6 9.63 -23.79 -12.02
N GLU A 7 9.62 -24.86 -11.22
CA GLU A 7 8.41 -25.32 -10.52
C GLU A 7 7.88 -24.26 -9.56
N ALA A 8 8.76 -23.60 -8.78
CA ALA A 8 8.39 -22.49 -7.91
C ALA A 8 7.83 -21.29 -8.69
N ILE A 9 8.46 -20.93 -9.82
CA ILE A 9 7.97 -19.84 -10.70
C ILE A 9 6.60 -20.17 -11.28
N ASN A 10 6.39 -21.40 -11.75
CA ASN A 10 5.11 -21.84 -12.31
C ASN A 10 4.01 -21.91 -11.24
N LEU A 11 4.36 -22.22 -9.99
CA LEU A 11 3.42 -22.18 -8.87
C LEU A 11 2.99 -20.74 -8.56
N LEU A 12 3.95 -19.82 -8.51
CA LEU A 12 3.69 -18.40 -8.29
C LEU A 12 2.85 -17.75 -9.39
N GLU A 13 3.06 -18.15 -10.64
CA GLU A 13 2.23 -17.71 -11.77
C GLU A 13 0.76 -18.12 -11.57
N LYS A 14 0.53 -19.35 -11.08
CA LYS A 14 -0.83 -19.87 -10.85
C LYS A 14 -1.52 -19.27 -9.62
N GLU A 15 -0.78 -19.08 -8.54
CA GLU A 15 -1.35 -18.64 -7.26
C GLU A 15 -1.47 -17.11 -7.15
N ASN A 16 -0.51 -16.37 -7.72
CA ASN A 16 -0.41 -14.92 -7.54
C ASN A 16 -0.58 -14.12 -8.83
N ASN A 17 -0.90 -14.79 -9.95
CA ASN A 17 -1.10 -14.16 -11.26
C ASN A 17 0.10 -13.30 -11.75
N ILE A 18 1.32 -13.64 -11.31
CA ILE A 18 2.57 -12.96 -11.70
C ILE A 18 3.12 -13.67 -12.94
N SER A 19 3.27 -12.94 -14.05
CA SER A 19 3.81 -13.51 -15.30
C SER A 19 5.19 -14.12 -15.07
N LYS A 20 5.40 -15.36 -15.57
CA LYS A 20 6.68 -16.05 -15.55
C LYS A 20 7.79 -15.22 -16.21
N ASP A 21 7.48 -14.51 -17.30
CA ASP A 21 8.43 -13.68 -18.02
C ASP A 21 8.96 -12.54 -17.16
N VAL A 22 8.10 -11.87 -16.40
CA VAL A 22 8.48 -10.79 -15.47
C VAL A 22 9.41 -11.30 -14.37
N LEU A 23 9.15 -12.50 -13.84
CA LEU A 23 10.02 -13.12 -12.84
C LEU A 23 11.39 -13.49 -13.41
N LEU A 24 11.44 -14.05 -14.60
CA LEU A 24 12.69 -14.41 -15.27
C LEU A 24 13.53 -13.18 -15.62
N GLU A 25 12.92 -12.12 -16.16
CA GLU A 25 13.57 -10.84 -16.44
C GLU A 25 14.14 -10.20 -15.17
N ALA A 26 13.38 -10.22 -14.07
CA ALA A 26 13.86 -9.71 -12.79
C ALA A 26 15.06 -10.51 -12.25
N ILE A 27 15.08 -11.82 -12.47
CA ILE A 27 16.23 -12.68 -12.13
C ILE A 27 17.43 -12.35 -13.01
N GLU A 28 17.25 -12.19 -14.33
CA GLU A 28 18.31 -11.79 -15.26
C GLU A 28 18.95 -10.46 -14.84
N ASN A 29 18.14 -9.44 -14.54
CA ASN A 29 18.60 -8.14 -14.07
C ASN A 29 19.36 -8.23 -12.72
N SER A 30 18.92 -9.11 -11.80
CA SER A 30 19.60 -9.31 -10.53
C SER A 30 20.95 -9.98 -10.71
N LEU A 31 21.08 -10.90 -11.67
CA LEU A 31 22.35 -11.56 -12.02
C LEU A 31 23.32 -10.58 -12.66
N LEU A 32 22.86 -9.70 -13.55
CA LEU A 32 23.67 -8.62 -14.11
C LEU A 32 24.19 -7.68 -13.02
N THR A 33 23.33 -7.33 -12.06
CA THR A 33 23.72 -6.50 -10.92
C THR A 33 24.76 -7.20 -10.04
N ALA A 34 24.58 -8.49 -9.76
CA ALA A 34 25.55 -9.29 -9.02
C ALA A 34 26.90 -9.38 -9.74
N TYR A 35 26.87 -9.53 -11.07
CA TYR A 35 28.09 -9.51 -11.88
C TYR A 35 28.81 -8.15 -11.80
N LYS A 36 28.04 -7.05 -11.93
CA LYS A 36 28.58 -5.68 -11.81
C LYS A 36 29.25 -5.45 -10.46
N ASN A 37 28.64 -5.92 -9.37
CA ASN A 37 29.19 -5.76 -8.02
C ASN A 37 30.51 -6.55 -7.82
N ASN A 38 30.67 -7.71 -8.48
CA ASN A 38 31.86 -8.52 -8.35
C ASN A 38 33.00 -8.12 -9.29
N TYR A 39 32.67 -7.64 -10.50
CA TYR A 39 33.64 -7.34 -11.56
C TYR A 39 33.72 -5.85 -11.92
N GLY A 40 32.91 -4.99 -11.31
CA GLY A 40 32.91 -3.53 -11.48
C GLY A 40 32.17 -3.02 -12.72
N ARG A 41 31.96 -3.84 -13.75
CA ARG A 41 31.22 -3.51 -14.98
C ARG A 41 30.35 -4.67 -15.43
N ALA A 42 29.25 -4.39 -16.13
CA ALA A 42 28.35 -5.36 -16.71
C ALA A 42 27.88 -4.99 -18.12
N ASP A 43 28.46 -3.93 -18.72
CA ASP A 43 28.00 -3.37 -20.01
C ASP A 43 28.24 -4.33 -21.18
N ASN A 44 29.20 -5.24 -21.02
CA ASN A 44 29.56 -6.25 -22.00
C ASN A 44 29.09 -7.66 -21.67
N VAL A 45 28.11 -7.80 -20.75
CA VAL A 45 27.65 -9.09 -20.24
C VAL A 45 26.19 -9.32 -20.56
N LYS A 46 25.87 -10.48 -21.08
CA LYS A 46 24.51 -10.96 -21.32
C LYS A 46 24.25 -12.18 -20.45
N VAL A 47 23.11 -12.15 -19.76
CA VAL A 47 22.61 -13.29 -19.00
C VAL A 47 21.45 -13.88 -19.80
N ASN A 48 21.53 -15.17 -20.07
CA ASN A 48 20.46 -15.91 -20.74
C ASN A 48 19.94 -16.98 -19.80
N ILE A 49 18.65 -16.99 -19.53
CA ILE A 49 17.99 -18.04 -18.76
C ILE A 49 17.13 -18.89 -19.69
N ASN A 50 17.35 -20.20 -19.67
CA ASN A 50 16.49 -21.13 -20.37
C ASN A 50 15.14 -21.22 -19.65
N ARG A 51 14.08 -20.82 -20.33
CA ARG A 51 12.72 -20.73 -19.76
C ARG A 51 12.10 -22.09 -19.42
N GLU A 52 12.65 -23.19 -19.97
CA GLU A 52 12.12 -24.54 -19.73
C GLU A 52 12.93 -25.28 -18.66
N THR A 53 14.26 -25.16 -18.68
CA THR A 53 15.13 -25.91 -17.77
C THR A 53 15.56 -25.09 -16.54
N GLY A 54 15.44 -23.76 -16.61
CA GLY A 54 15.93 -22.84 -15.58
C GLY A 54 17.45 -22.75 -15.51
N ASP A 55 18.15 -23.29 -16.55
CA ASP A 55 19.60 -23.15 -16.63
C ASP A 55 19.94 -21.73 -17.08
N PHE A 56 20.92 -21.13 -16.44
CA PHE A 56 21.40 -19.82 -16.83
C PHE A 56 22.83 -19.90 -17.35
N SER A 57 23.14 -19.06 -18.33
CA SER A 57 24.46 -18.86 -18.87
C SER A 57 24.80 -17.37 -18.84
N ILE A 58 25.97 -17.05 -18.36
CA ILE A 58 26.52 -15.70 -18.37
C ILE A 58 27.58 -15.65 -19.44
N VAL A 59 27.39 -14.76 -20.41
CA VAL A 59 28.29 -14.60 -21.55
C VAL A 59 28.86 -13.17 -21.52
N ALA A 60 30.18 -13.06 -21.40
CA ALA A 60 30.87 -11.79 -21.51
C ALA A 60 31.35 -11.62 -22.98
N GLU A 61 31.00 -10.50 -23.58
CA GLU A 61 31.42 -10.11 -24.90
C GLU A 61 32.72 -9.30 -24.80
N ARG A 62 33.79 -9.70 -25.48
CA ARG A 62 35.08 -9.01 -25.51
C ARG A 62 35.49 -8.71 -26.94
N GLU A 63 35.98 -7.50 -27.15
CA GLU A 63 36.47 -7.06 -28.44
C GLU A 63 37.91 -7.54 -28.65
N VAL A 64 38.21 -8.05 -29.87
CA VAL A 64 39.55 -8.49 -30.24
C VAL A 64 40.40 -7.28 -30.58
N VAL A 65 41.48 -7.06 -29.82
CA VAL A 65 42.42 -5.95 -29.98
C VAL A 65 43.85 -6.47 -30.14
N GLU A 66 44.76 -5.64 -30.69
CA GLU A 66 46.17 -5.96 -30.73
C GLU A 66 46.83 -5.90 -29.35
N THR A 67 46.53 -4.83 -28.62
CA THR A 67 47.04 -4.59 -27.25
C THR A 67 45.90 -4.48 -26.29
N VAL A 68 45.83 -5.36 -25.30
CA VAL A 68 44.74 -5.36 -24.28
C VAL A 68 45.03 -4.27 -23.26
N GLU A 69 44.16 -3.26 -23.23
CA GLU A 69 44.17 -2.21 -22.21
C GLU A 69 43.26 -2.59 -20.99
N ASP A 70 42.11 -3.17 -21.27
CA ASP A 70 41.17 -3.67 -20.26
C ASP A 70 40.84 -5.15 -20.48
N PRO A 71 41.37 -6.06 -19.65
CA PRO A 71 41.12 -7.50 -19.77
C PRO A 71 39.65 -7.92 -19.61
N MET A 72 38.81 -7.03 -19.12
CA MET A 72 37.39 -7.33 -18.92
C MET A 72 36.56 -7.12 -20.18
N THR A 73 36.94 -6.17 -21.03
CA THR A 73 36.22 -5.80 -22.24
C THR A 73 36.96 -6.20 -23.52
N GLN A 74 38.27 -6.50 -23.42
CA GLN A 74 39.14 -6.74 -24.53
C GLN A 74 39.84 -8.13 -24.44
N VAL A 75 40.18 -8.67 -25.55
CA VAL A 75 40.95 -9.93 -25.68
C VAL A 75 42.01 -9.80 -26.79
N SER A 76 43.17 -10.39 -26.59
CA SER A 76 44.21 -10.35 -27.59
C SER A 76 43.88 -11.22 -28.81
N LEU A 77 44.32 -10.80 -30.00
CA LEU A 77 44.14 -11.58 -31.24
C LEU A 77 44.72 -13.00 -31.14
N ALA A 78 45.81 -13.17 -30.37
CA ALA A 78 46.41 -14.48 -30.13
C ALA A 78 45.50 -15.42 -29.35
N GLU A 79 44.87 -14.91 -28.30
CA GLU A 79 43.91 -15.69 -27.48
C GLU A 79 42.59 -15.92 -28.22
N ALA A 80 42.10 -14.96 -28.99
CA ALA A 80 40.90 -15.12 -29.80
C ALA A 80 41.08 -16.23 -30.85
N LYS A 81 42.27 -16.29 -31.52
CA LYS A 81 42.62 -17.34 -32.50
C LYS A 81 42.79 -18.74 -31.91
N LEU A 82 43.05 -18.85 -30.61
CA LEU A 82 43.04 -20.16 -29.92
C LEU A 82 41.61 -20.73 -29.80
N LEU A 83 40.61 -19.86 -29.73
CA LEU A 83 39.21 -20.28 -29.67
C LEU A 83 38.67 -20.57 -31.08
N ASN A 84 38.95 -19.70 -32.03
CA ASN A 84 38.58 -19.89 -33.43
C ASN A 84 39.57 -19.14 -34.35
N SER A 85 40.19 -19.85 -35.27
CA SER A 85 41.18 -19.30 -36.21
C SER A 85 40.64 -18.22 -37.18
N LYS A 86 39.32 -18.01 -37.21
CA LYS A 86 38.65 -17.06 -38.11
C LYS A 86 38.48 -15.66 -37.52
N TYR A 87 38.77 -15.48 -36.23
CA TYR A 87 38.60 -14.15 -35.59
C TYR A 87 39.65 -13.15 -36.10
N GLU A 88 39.19 -11.94 -36.40
CA GLU A 88 39.95 -10.79 -36.83
C GLU A 88 39.91 -9.67 -35.80
N LEU A 89 40.73 -8.63 -35.99
CA LEU A 89 40.72 -7.43 -35.13
C LEU A 89 39.40 -6.70 -35.27
N GLY A 90 38.79 -6.34 -34.11
CA GLY A 90 37.48 -5.70 -34.05
C GLY A 90 36.29 -6.67 -33.92
N ASP A 91 36.56 -8.00 -34.01
CA ASP A 91 35.50 -8.99 -33.78
C ASP A 91 35.10 -9.07 -32.29
N ILE A 92 33.85 -9.46 -32.03
CA ILE A 92 33.35 -9.68 -30.68
C ILE A 92 33.39 -11.19 -30.38
N VAL A 93 34.16 -11.55 -29.36
CA VAL A 93 34.27 -12.93 -28.87
C VAL A 93 33.44 -13.12 -27.62
N GLN A 94 32.66 -14.18 -27.61
CA GLN A 94 31.82 -14.54 -26.46
C GLN A 94 32.55 -15.52 -25.55
N PHE A 95 32.76 -15.11 -24.30
CA PHE A 95 33.35 -15.92 -23.25
C PHE A 95 32.27 -16.37 -22.25
N SER A 96 32.16 -17.67 -22.05
CA SER A 96 31.32 -18.21 -20.99
C SER A 96 31.97 -17.96 -19.64
N VAL A 97 31.32 -17.18 -18.78
CA VAL A 97 31.79 -16.96 -17.41
C VAL A 97 31.50 -18.21 -16.57
N ASN A 98 32.49 -18.64 -15.77
CA ASN A 98 32.38 -19.86 -14.99
C ASN A 98 31.22 -19.77 -13.96
N SER A 99 30.11 -20.47 -14.25
CA SER A 99 28.86 -20.41 -13.51
C SER A 99 28.93 -21.03 -12.11
N LYS A 100 30.00 -21.76 -11.75
CA LYS A 100 30.10 -22.46 -10.47
C LYS A 100 30.27 -21.51 -9.29
N GLU A 101 31.04 -20.45 -9.45
CA GLU A 101 31.21 -19.42 -8.40
C GLU A 101 29.96 -18.57 -8.25
N PHE A 102 29.30 -18.24 -9.37
CA PHE A 102 28.05 -17.48 -9.40
C PHE A 102 26.81 -18.29 -9.02
N GLY A 103 26.86 -19.63 -9.14
CA GLY A 103 25.68 -20.46 -8.95
C GLY A 103 24.98 -20.29 -7.62
N ARG A 104 25.74 -20.11 -6.52
CA ARG A 104 25.17 -19.88 -5.18
C ARG A 104 24.61 -18.48 -5.04
N ILE A 105 25.34 -17.47 -5.52
CA ILE A 105 24.93 -16.06 -5.47
C ILE A 105 23.68 -15.88 -6.34
N ALA A 106 23.68 -16.48 -7.54
CA ALA A 106 22.56 -16.47 -8.46
C ALA A 106 21.27 -17.02 -7.85
N VAL A 107 21.35 -18.19 -7.21
CA VAL A 107 20.18 -18.82 -6.55
C VAL A 107 19.69 -17.99 -5.37
N GLN A 108 20.60 -17.42 -4.57
CA GLN A 108 20.22 -16.56 -3.47
C GLN A 108 19.55 -15.27 -3.97
N ASN A 109 20.09 -14.64 -5.00
CA ASN A 109 19.52 -13.44 -5.60
C ASN A 109 18.18 -13.74 -6.26
N ALA A 110 18.06 -14.83 -7.00
CA ALA A 110 16.79 -15.26 -7.59
C ALA A 110 15.72 -15.45 -6.52
N LYS A 111 16.05 -16.11 -5.41
CA LYS A 111 15.14 -16.27 -4.27
C LYS A 111 14.70 -14.92 -3.70
N ASN A 112 15.63 -13.99 -3.51
CA ASN A 112 15.31 -12.67 -2.96
C ASN A 112 14.40 -11.87 -3.90
N VAL A 113 14.68 -11.90 -5.21
CA VAL A 113 13.87 -11.23 -6.24
C VAL A 113 12.47 -11.82 -6.30
N ILE A 114 12.34 -13.15 -6.28
CA ILE A 114 11.03 -13.82 -6.25
C ILE A 114 10.24 -13.40 -5.02
N LEU A 115 10.86 -13.42 -3.83
CA LEU A 115 10.20 -12.99 -2.60
C LEU A 115 9.81 -11.51 -2.63
N GLN A 116 10.61 -10.66 -3.25
CA GLN A 116 10.30 -9.24 -3.42
C GLN A 116 9.10 -9.07 -4.35
N LYS A 117 9.09 -9.74 -5.51
CA LYS A 117 7.98 -9.66 -6.46
C LYS A 117 6.69 -10.25 -5.90
N LEU A 118 6.77 -11.31 -5.10
CA LEU A 118 5.63 -11.86 -4.39
C LEU A 118 5.01 -10.85 -3.42
N ARG A 119 5.83 -10.23 -2.57
CA ARG A 119 5.36 -9.19 -1.65
C ARG A 119 4.78 -7.99 -2.37
N GLU A 120 5.37 -7.59 -3.50
CA GLU A 120 4.86 -6.51 -4.34
C GLU A 120 3.47 -6.84 -4.90
N ALA A 121 3.28 -8.07 -5.41
CA ALA A 121 1.99 -8.53 -5.92
C ALA A 121 0.93 -8.65 -4.81
N GLU A 122 1.28 -9.22 -3.65
CA GLU A 122 0.39 -9.29 -2.47
C GLU A 122 -0.03 -7.89 -2.01
N ARG A 123 0.91 -6.95 -1.95
CA ARG A 123 0.65 -5.55 -1.60
C ARG A 123 -0.31 -4.89 -2.58
N ASN A 124 -0.08 -5.06 -3.89
CA ASN A 124 -0.92 -4.48 -4.92
C ASN A 124 -2.35 -5.05 -4.86
N ALA A 125 -2.49 -6.37 -4.68
CA ALA A 125 -3.78 -7.01 -4.51
C ALA A 125 -4.53 -6.50 -3.27
N LEU A 126 -3.81 -6.31 -2.15
CA LEU A 126 -4.38 -5.71 -0.94
C LEU A 126 -4.79 -4.25 -1.16
N TYR A 127 -3.97 -3.47 -1.86
CA TYR A 127 -4.31 -2.09 -2.20
C TYR A 127 -5.59 -2.02 -3.04
N GLU A 128 -5.70 -2.81 -4.10
CA GLU A 128 -6.89 -2.86 -4.94
C GLU A 128 -8.15 -3.29 -4.14
N GLU A 129 -8.02 -4.31 -3.29
CA GLU A 129 -9.12 -4.78 -2.44
C GLU A 129 -9.63 -3.67 -1.52
N TRP A 130 -8.72 -2.87 -0.93
CA TRP A 130 -9.09 -1.82 0.01
C TRP A 130 -9.46 -0.51 -0.69
N HIS A 131 -8.89 -0.20 -1.83
CA HIS A 131 -9.25 0.98 -2.62
C HIS A 131 -10.72 0.92 -3.08
N CYS A 132 -11.23 -0.26 -3.41
CA CYS A 132 -12.65 -0.45 -3.70
C CYS A 132 -13.57 -0.21 -2.48
N ARG A 133 -13.03 -0.19 -1.27
CA ARG A 133 -13.77 0.07 -0.02
C ARG A 133 -13.56 1.49 0.53
N GLU A 134 -12.90 2.32 -0.23
CA GLU A 134 -12.73 3.73 0.10
C GLU A 134 -14.10 4.42 0.15
N LYS A 135 -14.26 5.32 1.11
CA LYS A 135 -15.53 6.02 1.38
C LYS A 135 -16.68 5.08 1.79
N ASP A 136 -16.38 3.91 2.33
CA ASP A 136 -17.37 2.97 2.85
C ASP A 136 -17.08 2.63 4.32
N ILE A 137 -18.01 1.92 4.97
CA ILE A 137 -17.85 1.47 6.36
C ILE A 137 -17.23 0.07 6.38
N VAL A 138 -16.32 -0.10 7.33
CA VAL A 138 -15.70 -1.39 7.61
C VAL A 138 -15.80 -1.73 9.09
N THR A 139 -15.84 -3.01 9.41
CA THR A 139 -15.82 -3.46 10.81
C THR A 139 -14.40 -3.83 11.18
N GLY A 140 -13.85 -3.13 12.17
CA GLY A 140 -12.53 -3.43 12.73
C GLY A 140 -12.64 -4.02 14.15
N ILE A 141 -11.59 -4.75 14.54
CA ILE A 141 -11.44 -5.31 15.89
C ILE A 141 -10.36 -4.51 16.61
N VAL A 142 -10.73 -3.90 17.73
CA VAL A 142 -9.78 -3.16 18.58
C VAL A 142 -8.76 -4.12 19.17
N GLN A 143 -7.48 -3.89 18.93
CA GLN A 143 -6.38 -4.71 19.46
C GLN A 143 -5.86 -4.11 20.77
N ARG A 144 -5.32 -2.90 20.72
CA ARG A 144 -4.69 -2.21 21.84
C ARG A 144 -4.62 -0.71 21.63
N TYR A 145 -4.39 0.00 22.69
CA TYR A 145 -4.03 1.42 22.65
C TYR A 145 -2.52 1.55 22.45
N VAL A 146 -2.12 2.43 21.57
CA VAL A 146 -0.72 2.80 21.29
C VAL A 146 -0.59 4.31 21.53
N GLY A 147 -0.19 4.67 22.75
CA GLY A 147 -0.27 6.07 23.19
C GLY A 147 -1.72 6.55 23.24
N ARG A 148 -2.03 7.57 22.43
CA ARG A 148 -3.38 8.12 22.27
C ARG A 148 -4.15 7.51 21.08
N ASN A 149 -3.43 6.76 20.23
CA ASN A 149 -4.01 6.12 19.06
C ASN A 149 -4.51 4.70 19.40
N ILE A 150 -5.39 4.16 18.58
CA ILE A 150 -5.94 2.82 18.74
C ILE A 150 -5.54 1.95 17.56
N SER A 151 -4.86 0.82 17.85
CA SER A 151 -4.56 -0.19 16.84
C SER A 151 -5.81 -1.05 16.61
N ILE A 152 -6.20 -1.17 15.34
CA ILE A 152 -7.40 -1.85 14.88
C ILE A 152 -7.03 -2.86 13.81
N ASN A 153 -7.51 -4.09 13.97
CA ASN A 153 -7.37 -5.14 12.96
C ASN A 153 -8.59 -5.15 12.03
N LEU A 154 -8.34 -5.02 10.74
CA LEU A 154 -9.35 -5.08 9.70
C LEU A 154 -9.41 -6.46 9.00
N GLY A 155 -8.80 -7.47 9.61
CA GLY A 155 -8.70 -8.83 9.09
C GLY A 155 -7.32 -9.12 8.51
N LYS A 156 -7.05 -8.73 7.29
CA LYS A 156 -5.74 -8.94 6.64
C LYS A 156 -4.71 -7.85 6.97
N ILE A 157 -5.18 -6.66 7.33
CA ILE A 157 -4.35 -5.47 7.56
C ILE A 157 -4.68 -4.89 8.93
N ASP A 158 -3.66 -4.42 9.62
CA ASP A 158 -3.81 -3.62 10.84
C ASP A 158 -3.73 -2.14 10.47
N THR A 159 -4.58 -1.33 11.08
CA THR A 159 -4.59 0.13 10.91
C THR A 159 -4.57 0.83 12.25
N ILE A 160 -4.29 2.13 12.22
CA ILE A 160 -4.25 2.98 13.40
C ILE A 160 -5.36 4.03 13.29
N LEU A 161 -6.27 4.03 14.25
CA LEU A 161 -7.23 5.12 14.44
C LEU A 161 -6.53 6.24 15.23
N ASN A 162 -6.17 7.30 14.52
CA ASN A 162 -5.49 8.46 15.10
C ASN A 162 -6.38 9.19 16.11
N GLU A 163 -5.76 9.88 17.07
CA GLU A 163 -6.48 10.67 18.08
C GLU A 163 -7.45 11.68 17.46
N SER A 164 -7.07 12.35 16.36
CA SER A 164 -7.90 13.30 15.62
C SER A 164 -9.18 12.69 15.05
N GLU A 165 -9.13 11.41 14.70
CA GLU A 165 -10.22 10.68 14.08
C GLU A 165 -11.08 9.91 15.09
N GLN A 166 -10.74 10.01 16.38
CA GLN A 166 -11.51 9.42 17.48
C GLN A 166 -12.61 10.36 17.95
N VAL A 167 -13.68 9.80 18.48
CA VAL A 167 -14.74 10.55 19.13
C VAL A 167 -14.39 10.75 20.60
N LYS A 168 -14.42 11.99 21.06
CA LYS A 168 -14.13 12.33 22.47
C LYS A 168 -15.12 11.64 23.40
N GLY A 169 -14.62 10.86 24.36
CA GLY A 169 -15.45 10.13 25.33
C GLY A 169 -15.75 8.68 24.95
N GLU A 170 -15.49 8.25 23.73
CA GLU A 170 -15.56 6.82 23.39
C GLU A 170 -14.37 6.06 23.99
N VAL A 171 -14.65 4.98 24.70
CA VAL A 171 -13.66 4.06 25.25
C VAL A 171 -13.94 2.66 24.74
N PHE A 172 -12.96 2.04 24.09
CA PHE A 172 -13.09 0.72 23.51
C PHE A 172 -12.32 -0.33 24.32
N LYS A 173 -12.90 -1.51 24.43
CA LYS A 173 -12.21 -2.65 25.06
C LYS A 173 -11.42 -3.42 23.99
N PRO A 174 -10.26 -4.03 24.35
CA PRO A 174 -9.60 -4.99 23.47
C PRO A 174 -10.59 -6.08 23.02
N THR A 175 -10.47 -6.51 21.75
CA THR A 175 -11.33 -7.48 21.07
C THR A 175 -12.74 -6.98 20.72
N GLU A 176 -13.06 -5.74 21.02
CA GLU A 176 -14.34 -5.14 20.66
C GLU A 176 -14.41 -4.86 19.16
N ARG A 177 -15.58 -5.11 18.55
CA ARG A 177 -15.85 -4.79 17.15
C ARG A 177 -16.46 -3.42 17.04
N ILE A 178 -15.92 -2.60 16.17
CA ILE A 178 -16.39 -1.24 15.93
C ILE A 178 -16.51 -0.99 14.41
N LYS A 179 -17.48 -0.19 14.02
CA LYS A 179 -17.62 0.27 12.65
C LYS A 179 -16.80 1.54 12.43
N LEU A 180 -16.10 1.61 11.32
CA LEU A 180 -15.20 2.70 10.97
C LEU A 180 -15.47 3.14 9.53
N TYR A 181 -15.34 4.42 9.27
CA TYR A 181 -15.36 4.97 7.92
C TYR A 181 -13.95 4.97 7.34
N VAL A 182 -13.78 4.48 6.13
CA VAL A 182 -12.50 4.53 5.41
C VAL A 182 -12.43 5.86 4.67
N ILE A 183 -11.54 6.75 5.11
CA ILE A 183 -11.35 8.06 4.48
C ILE A 183 -10.62 7.89 3.16
N GLU A 184 -9.46 7.24 3.20
CA GLU A 184 -8.59 7.04 2.05
C GLU A 184 -7.70 5.81 2.22
N VAL A 185 -7.20 5.30 1.11
CA VAL A 185 -6.24 4.20 1.04
C VAL A 185 -5.03 4.64 0.26
N LYS A 186 -3.88 4.80 0.91
CA LYS A 186 -2.61 5.20 0.28
C LYS A 186 -1.71 4.00 0.03
N GLU A 187 -1.14 3.96 -1.16
CA GLU A 187 -0.08 3.01 -1.46
C GLU A 187 1.22 3.45 -0.76
N THR A 188 1.88 2.52 -0.05
CA THR A 188 3.18 2.75 0.56
C THR A 188 4.17 1.67 0.14
N GLN A 189 5.45 1.84 0.47
CA GLN A 189 6.50 0.86 0.12
C GLN A 189 6.34 -0.50 0.84
N ARG A 190 5.65 -0.53 1.98
CA ARG A 190 5.41 -1.76 2.76
C ARG A 190 3.99 -2.29 2.53
N ASP A 191 3.06 -1.87 3.36
CA ASP A 191 1.65 -2.28 3.27
C ASP A 191 0.78 -1.06 2.95
N PRO A 192 -0.38 -1.21 2.28
CA PRO A 192 -1.30 -0.10 2.04
C PRO A 192 -1.69 0.57 3.36
N ARG A 193 -1.59 1.89 3.43
CA ARG A 193 -2.03 2.65 4.60
C ARG A 193 -3.50 3.00 4.45
N ILE A 194 -4.32 2.47 5.35
CA ILE A 194 -5.75 2.72 5.39
C ILE A 194 -6.01 3.75 6.49
N THR A 195 -6.49 4.93 6.10
CA THR A 195 -6.91 5.96 7.07
C THR A 195 -8.37 5.75 7.40
N VAL A 196 -8.66 5.57 8.68
CA VAL A 196 -10.02 5.31 9.19
C VAL A 196 -10.46 6.37 10.19
N SER A 197 -11.75 6.66 10.22
CA SER A 197 -12.34 7.66 11.12
C SER A 197 -13.60 7.16 11.82
N ARG A 198 -13.79 7.63 13.04
CA ARG A 198 -15.05 7.56 13.81
C ARG A 198 -15.74 8.92 13.89
N SER A 199 -15.00 10.01 13.66
CA SER A 199 -15.51 11.39 13.76
C SER A 199 -16.14 11.89 12.45
N HIS A 200 -15.82 11.29 11.30
CA HIS A 200 -16.27 11.73 9.97
C HIS A 200 -17.80 11.72 9.82
N PRO A 201 -18.43 12.79 9.27
CA PRO A 201 -19.89 12.85 9.09
C PRO A 201 -20.44 11.70 8.24
N ASP A 202 -19.72 11.30 7.20
CA ASP A 202 -20.15 10.22 6.31
C ASP A 202 -20.24 8.84 7.00
N LEU A 203 -19.61 8.65 8.16
CA LEU A 203 -19.85 7.46 8.97
C LEU A 203 -21.34 7.31 9.28
N VAL A 204 -22.01 8.40 9.67
CA VAL A 204 -23.44 8.39 9.97
C VAL A 204 -24.25 8.09 8.71
N LYS A 205 -23.92 8.72 7.59
CA LYS A 205 -24.56 8.46 6.29
C LYS A 205 -24.50 6.96 5.92
N ARG A 206 -23.32 6.37 5.97
CA ARG A 206 -23.13 4.95 5.66
C ARG A 206 -23.79 4.01 6.66
N LEU A 207 -23.86 4.41 7.94
CA LEU A 207 -24.63 3.65 8.93
C LEU A 207 -26.12 3.61 8.58
N PHE A 208 -26.71 4.76 8.19
CA PHE A 208 -28.10 4.77 7.73
C PHE A 208 -28.30 3.98 6.43
N GLU A 209 -27.39 4.03 5.47
CA GLU A 209 -27.45 3.18 4.28
C GLU A 209 -27.42 1.68 4.62
N SER A 210 -26.73 1.29 5.69
CA SER A 210 -26.70 -0.11 6.14
C SER A 210 -27.97 -0.56 6.87
N GLU A 211 -28.62 0.34 7.60
CA GLU A 211 -29.80 0.03 8.44
C GLU A 211 -31.14 0.28 7.75
N VAL A 212 -31.15 1.21 6.76
CA VAL A 212 -32.38 1.69 6.11
C VAL A 212 -32.34 1.31 4.63
N ALA A 213 -33.18 0.35 4.23
CA ALA A 213 -33.23 -0.13 2.87
C ALA A 213 -33.58 0.98 1.86
N GLU A 214 -34.50 1.86 2.23
CA GLU A 214 -34.98 2.97 1.41
C GLU A 214 -33.87 4.03 1.15
N VAL A 215 -32.90 4.16 2.05
CA VAL A 215 -31.72 5.00 1.84
C VAL A 215 -30.71 4.30 0.93
N ARG A 216 -30.48 3.01 1.15
CA ARG A 216 -29.59 2.20 0.33
C ARG A 216 -30.06 2.11 -1.12
N ASP A 217 -31.36 1.99 -1.35
CA ASP A 217 -31.95 1.85 -2.69
C ASP A 217 -32.13 3.22 -3.38
N GLY A 218 -31.83 4.32 -2.69
CA GLY A 218 -31.93 5.67 -3.22
C GLY A 218 -33.36 6.26 -3.26
N THR A 219 -34.34 5.56 -2.69
CA THR A 219 -35.72 6.08 -2.54
C THR A 219 -35.74 7.28 -1.59
N VAL A 220 -34.98 7.18 -0.50
CA VAL A 220 -34.73 8.28 0.45
C VAL A 220 -33.28 8.74 0.30
N GLU A 221 -33.08 10.03 0.10
CA GLU A 221 -31.76 10.62 0.00
C GLU A 221 -31.44 11.47 1.24
N ILE A 222 -30.22 11.34 1.74
CA ILE A 222 -29.67 12.22 2.75
C ILE A 222 -29.04 13.41 2.04
N LYS A 223 -29.67 14.58 2.16
CA LYS A 223 -29.26 15.81 1.46
C LYS A 223 -28.12 16.53 2.15
N ALA A 224 -28.15 16.59 3.48
CA ALA A 224 -27.11 17.24 4.27
C ALA A 224 -26.98 16.60 5.66
N ILE A 225 -25.75 16.61 6.19
CA ILE A 225 -25.43 16.14 7.55
C ILE A 225 -24.50 17.17 8.19
N ALA A 226 -24.84 17.64 9.39
CA ALA A 226 -23.90 18.31 10.28
C ALA A 226 -23.72 17.47 11.53
N ARG A 227 -22.47 17.14 11.85
CA ARG A 227 -22.11 16.24 12.93
C ARG A 227 -21.14 16.89 13.91
N GLU A 228 -21.53 16.93 15.16
CA GLU A 228 -20.64 17.14 16.30
C GLU A 228 -20.41 15.77 16.95
N ALA A 229 -19.31 15.13 16.55
CA ALA A 229 -19.02 13.74 16.88
C ALA A 229 -19.05 13.47 18.40
N GLY A 230 -19.83 12.48 18.83
CA GLY A 230 -20.05 12.14 20.24
C GLY A 230 -21.09 12.99 20.98
N SER A 231 -21.62 14.02 20.35
CA SER A 231 -22.65 14.92 20.94
C SER A 231 -23.96 14.78 20.16
N ARG A 232 -24.03 15.34 18.98
CA ARG A 232 -25.25 15.43 18.19
C ARG A 232 -25.00 15.45 16.70
N THR A 233 -25.84 14.74 15.96
CA THR A 233 -25.91 14.82 14.49
C THR A 233 -27.28 15.35 14.07
N LYS A 234 -27.28 16.34 13.17
CA LYS A 234 -28.48 16.82 12.47
C LYS A 234 -28.40 16.37 11.02
N MET A 235 -29.47 15.82 10.49
CA MET A 235 -29.50 15.45 9.08
C MET A 235 -30.83 15.84 8.40
N ALA A 236 -30.72 16.23 7.13
CA ALA A 236 -31.85 16.55 6.26
C ALA A 236 -32.04 15.42 5.26
N VAL A 237 -33.25 14.91 5.16
CA VAL A 237 -33.62 13.81 4.26
C VAL A 237 -34.76 14.21 3.34
N SER A 238 -34.73 13.69 2.10
CA SER A 238 -35.82 13.84 1.11
C SER A 238 -36.19 12.48 0.54
N SER A 239 -37.41 12.36 0.05
CA SER A 239 -37.85 11.17 -0.68
C SER A 239 -38.06 11.47 -2.15
N ASN A 240 -37.60 10.56 -2.99
CA ASN A 240 -37.87 10.59 -4.45
C ASN A 240 -39.24 9.96 -4.79
N ASP A 241 -39.85 9.23 -3.85
CA ASP A 241 -41.20 8.68 -3.99
C ASP A 241 -42.18 9.45 -3.07
N PRO A 242 -43.23 10.10 -3.64
CA PRO A 242 -44.21 10.86 -2.84
C PRO A 242 -44.99 10.01 -1.84
N ASN A 243 -45.01 8.68 -1.95
CA ASN A 243 -45.68 7.79 -1.03
C ASN A 243 -44.81 7.35 0.15
N VAL A 244 -43.53 7.70 0.17
CA VAL A 244 -42.60 7.32 1.21
C VAL A 244 -42.24 8.54 2.07
N ASP A 245 -42.59 8.48 3.35
CA ASP A 245 -42.13 9.48 4.31
C ASP A 245 -40.64 9.29 4.62
N PRO A 246 -39.78 10.25 4.24
CA PRO A 246 -38.33 10.09 4.42
C PRO A 246 -37.90 10.07 5.90
N VAL A 247 -38.57 10.81 6.75
CA VAL A 247 -38.26 10.83 8.19
C VAL A 247 -38.71 9.52 8.85
N GLY A 248 -39.95 9.09 8.57
CA GLY A 248 -40.49 7.83 9.07
C GLY A 248 -39.64 6.61 8.64
N ALA A 249 -39.16 6.58 7.40
CA ALA A 249 -38.28 5.53 6.91
C ALA A 249 -36.96 5.44 7.67
N CYS A 250 -36.32 6.58 7.96
CA CYS A 250 -35.07 6.64 8.72
C CYS A 250 -35.26 6.36 10.22
N VAL A 251 -36.35 6.81 10.81
CA VAL A 251 -36.66 6.57 12.23
C VAL A 251 -37.04 5.11 12.45
N GLY A 252 -37.89 4.56 11.57
CA GLY A 252 -38.40 3.21 11.68
C GLY A 252 -39.49 3.03 12.73
N LEU A 253 -40.04 1.84 12.84
CA LEU A 253 -41.11 1.54 13.80
C LEU A 253 -40.60 1.69 15.22
N ASN A 254 -41.28 2.56 16.00
CA ASN A 254 -40.89 2.89 17.39
C ASN A 254 -39.43 3.39 17.53
N GLY A 255 -38.84 3.95 16.48
CA GLY A 255 -37.47 4.45 16.50
C GLY A 255 -36.40 3.36 16.42
N ALA A 256 -36.73 2.14 16.01
CA ALA A 256 -35.82 1.00 16.04
C ALA A 256 -34.59 1.23 15.17
N ARG A 257 -34.76 1.78 13.95
CA ARG A 257 -33.65 1.99 12.99
C ARG A 257 -32.69 3.09 13.48
N VAL A 258 -33.22 4.25 13.87
CA VAL A 258 -32.39 5.35 14.43
C VAL A 258 -31.71 4.92 15.71
N SER A 259 -32.37 4.15 16.58
CA SER A 259 -31.79 3.63 17.83
C SER A 259 -30.62 2.67 17.55
N ALA A 260 -30.66 1.86 16.50
CA ALA A 260 -29.55 1.01 16.10
C ALA A 260 -28.30 1.84 15.75
N VAL A 261 -28.47 2.92 14.99
CA VAL A 261 -27.37 3.84 14.64
C VAL A 261 -26.87 4.58 15.89
N VAL A 262 -27.77 5.10 16.75
CA VAL A 262 -27.42 5.77 18.02
C VAL A 262 -26.61 4.83 18.93
N ASN A 263 -26.98 3.56 19.01
CA ASN A 263 -26.24 2.56 19.80
C ASN A 263 -24.84 2.28 19.24
N GLU A 264 -24.70 2.21 17.92
CA GLU A 264 -23.38 2.08 17.28
C GLU A 264 -22.48 3.29 17.56
N LEU A 265 -23.07 4.50 17.58
CA LEU A 265 -22.40 5.76 17.89
C LEU A 265 -22.34 6.08 19.40
N ARG A 266 -22.60 5.09 20.25
CA ARG A 266 -22.49 5.17 21.72
C ARG A 266 -23.32 6.29 22.37
N GLY A 267 -24.51 6.55 21.85
CA GLY A 267 -25.47 7.48 22.42
C GLY A 267 -25.41 8.88 21.81
N GLU A 268 -24.71 9.08 20.70
CA GLU A 268 -24.78 10.32 19.92
C GLU A 268 -26.21 10.59 19.48
N LYS A 269 -26.74 11.77 19.78
CA LYS A 269 -28.13 12.14 19.46
C LYS A 269 -28.27 12.42 17.97
N ILE A 270 -29.30 11.87 17.34
CA ILE A 270 -29.56 12.07 15.92
C ILE A 270 -30.91 12.74 15.71
N ASP A 271 -30.91 13.92 15.11
CA ASP A 271 -32.10 14.68 14.73
C ASP A 271 -32.30 14.58 13.23
N ILE A 272 -33.42 14.00 12.82
CA ILE A 272 -33.77 13.82 11.42
C ILE A 272 -34.91 14.78 11.06
N LYS A 273 -34.73 15.59 10.02
CA LYS A 273 -35.74 16.48 9.48
C LYS A 273 -35.97 16.22 8.01
N SER A 274 -37.21 16.44 7.54
CA SER A 274 -37.44 16.50 6.10
C SER A 274 -36.75 17.73 5.50
N GLU A 275 -36.40 17.68 4.22
CA GLU A 275 -35.77 18.81 3.50
C GLU A 275 -36.59 20.09 3.65
N THR A 276 -37.93 20.01 3.57
CA THR A 276 -38.83 21.15 3.74
C THR A 276 -38.71 21.76 5.15
N GLN A 277 -38.74 20.93 6.20
CA GLN A 277 -38.56 21.38 7.57
C GLN A 277 -37.17 21.91 7.85
N ALA A 278 -36.13 21.36 7.18
CA ALA A 278 -34.77 21.83 7.30
C ALA A 278 -34.60 23.21 6.65
N ARG A 279 -35.23 23.46 5.50
CA ARG A 279 -35.26 24.80 4.84
C ARG A 279 -36.01 25.82 5.70
N GLU A 280 -37.22 25.52 6.18
CA GLU A 280 -38.01 26.42 7.03
C GLU A 280 -37.32 26.81 8.34
N SER A 281 -36.49 25.91 8.88
CA SER A 281 -35.73 26.17 10.11
C SER A 281 -34.36 26.80 9.87
N GLY A 282 -33.98 27.14 8.62
CA GLY A 282 -32.66 27.65 8.27
C GLY A 282 -31.52 26.63 8.44
N LEU A 283 -31.87 25.39 8.75
CA LEU A 283 -30.87 24.33 8.99
C LEU A 283 -30.08 23.94 7.73
N LEU A 284 -30.71 24.01 6.56
CA LEU A 284 -30.02 23.73 5.28
C LEU A 284 -28.96 24.78 4.99
N ASP A 285 -29.29 26.06 5.21
CA ASP A 285 -28.37 27.17 5.00
C ASP A 285 -27.17 27.08 5.99
N GLU A 286 -27.44 26.69 7.26
CA GLU A 286 -26.38 26.40 8.24
C GLU A 286 -25.54 25.18 7.84
N LEU A 287 -26.14 24.14 7.25
CA LEU A 287 -25.46 22.92 6.84
C LEU A 287 -24.63 23.15 5.57
N GLU A 288 -25.13 23.94 4.62
CA GLU A 288 -24.42 24.32 3.41
C GLU A 288 -23.26 25.29 3.70
N SER A 289 -23.48 26.30 4.57
CA SER A 289 -22.41 27.22 4.98
C SER A 289 -21.37 26.58 5.91
N GLY A 290 -21.77 25.64 6.75
CA GLY A 290 -20.84 24.88 7.60
C GLY A 290 -19.96 23.92 6.84
N TYR A 291 -20.34 23.49 5.64
CA TYR A 291 -19.47 22.76 4.73
C TYR A 291 -18.34 23.65 4.15
N GLU A 292 -18.58 24.94 3.96
CA GLU A 292 -17.56 25.89 3.49
C GLU A 292 -16.62 26.34 4.64
N GLU A 293 -17.11 26.53 5.86
CA GLU A 293 -16.29 27.02 6.99
C GLU A 293 -15.62 25.91 7.82
N GLY A 294 -16.20 24.70 7.87
CA GLY A 294 -15.67 23.58 8.65
C GLY A 294 -14.62 22.72 7.94
N PHE A 295 -14.41 22.93 6.65
CA PHE A 295 -13.50 22.13 5.81
C PHE A 295 -12.16 22.79 5.50
N GLU A 296 -11.89 24.01 6.01
CA GLU A 296 -10.57 24.65 5.92
C GLU A 296 -9.47 23.93 6.72
N GLY A 297 -9.80 22.84 7.44
CA GLY A 297 -8.83 21.99 8.14
C GLY A 297 -8.33 20.80 7.32
N TYR A 298 -8.91 20.51 6.14
CA TYR A 298 -8.43 19.49 5.20
C TYR A 298 -8.00 20.12 3.89
N THR A 299 -7.08 21.07 3.95
CA THR A 299 -6.34 21.43 2.76
C THR A 299 -5.38 20.30 2.46
N ASP A 300 -5.49 19.75 1.23
CA ASP A 300 -4.50 18.92 0.58
C ASP A 300 -3.13 19.64 0.56
N ASP A 301 -2.42 19.59 1.67
CA ASP A 301 -1.00 19.92 1.70
C ASP A 301 -0.24 18.80 2.45
N PRO A 302 -0.05 17.63 1.78
CA PRO A 302 0.69 16.51 2.36
C PRO A 302 2.20 16.68 2.26
N LEU A 303 2.72 17.85 1.80
CA LEU A 303 4.14 18.00 1.49
C LEU A 303 4.99 18.57 2.63
N ILE A 304 4.39 19.05 3.73
CA ILE A 304 5.15 19.68 4.82
C ILE A 304 5.43 18.71 5.99
N SER A 305 4.54 17.74 6.27
CA SER A 305 4.73 16.86 7.44
C SER A 305 5.64 15.66 7.20
N VAL A 306 5.77 15.19 5.96
CA VAL A 306 6.63 14.03 5.64
C VAL A 306 8.09 14.43 5.54
N ALA A 307 8.39 15.67 5.12
CA ALA A 307 9.76 16.16 5.02
C ALA A 307 10.41 16.48 6.39
N GLU A 308 9.59 16.78 7.41
CA GLU A 308 10.10 17.04 8.77
C GLU A 308 10.30 15.75 9.58
N GLU A 309 9.46 14.71 9.38
CA GLU A 309 9.65 13.41 10.05
C GLU A 309 10.82 12.62 9.45
N ASP A 310 10.98 12.63 8.12
CA ASP A 310 12.12 11.97 7.45
C ASP A 310 13.45 12.68 7.76
N ALA A 311 13.45 14.00 7.95
CA ALA A 311 14.62 14.77 8.34
C ALA A 311 15.01 14.56 9.83
N ALA A 312 14.03 14.32 10.71
CA ALA A 312 14.27 14.02 12.11
C ALA A 312 14.82 12.59 12.30
N GLU A 313 14.32 11.62 11.55
CA GLU A 313 14.80 10.23 11.60
C GLU A 313 16.18 10.07 10.97
N ALA A 314 16.51 10.87 9.93
CA ALA A 314 17.85 10.93 9.36
C ALA A 314 18.86 11.58 10.31
N ALA A 315 18.48 12.61 11.06
CA ALA A 315 19.33 13.26 12.04
C ALA A 315 19.61 12.42 13.29
N GLU A 316 18.66 11.60 13.74
CA GLU A 316 18.86 10.64 14.84
C GLU A 316 19.79 9.47 14.43
N ASN A 317 19.74 9.02 13.18
CA ASN A 317 20.62 7.97 12.67
C ASN A 317 22.07 8.46 12.46
N GLU A 318 22.29 9.69 12.02
CA GLU A 318 23.64 10.27 11.94
C GLU A 318 24.25 10.55 13.33
N ALA A 319 23.44 10.84 14.33
CA ALA A 319 23.92 11.05 15.71
C ALA A 319 24.29 9.73 16.42
N ALA A 320 23.71 8.59 15.98
CA ALA A 320 24.01 7.27 16.55
C ALA A 320 25.29 6.65 15.96
N GLU A 321 25.68 6.96 14.73
CA GLU A 321 26.91 6.47 14.10
C GLU A 321 28.17 7.25 14.46
N GLY A 322 28.03 8.43 15.09
CA GLY A 322 29.15 9.34 15.42
C GLY A 322 29.86 9.10 16.76
N THR A 323 29.52 8.07 17.55
CA THR A 323 30.06 7.85 18.91
C THR A 323 30.87 6.55 19.10
N GLU A 324 31.48 5.98 18.07
CA GLU A 324 32.55 4.99 18.28
C GLU A 324 33.94 5.64 18.10
N GLU A 325 34.48 6.17 19.20
CA GLU A 325 35.90 6.46 19.32
C GLU A 325 36.69 5.14 19.48
N PRO A 326 37.82 4.99 18.78
CA PRO A 326 38.68 3.82 18.97
C PRO A 326 39.48 3.96 20.27
N ALA A 327 39.27 3.01 21.17
CA ALA A 327 40.11 2.84 22.38
C ALA A 327 41.53 2.52 21.96
N ALA A 328 42.42 3.44 22.26
CA ALA A 328 43.89 3.27 22.11
C ALA A 328 44.41 2.20 23.07
N GLU A 329 45.14 1.26 22.50
CA GLU A 329 46.06 0.40 23.22
C GLU A 329 47.15 1.23 23.93
N GLN A 330 47.32 1.10 25.22
CA GLN A 330 48.59 1.32 25.90
C GLN A 330 48.75 0.31 27.05
N GLU A 331 49.87 -0.48 26.92
CA GLU A 331 50.58 -1.34 27.88
C GLU A 331 49.98 -2.70 28.23
#